data_ba2d5b182fbdbc6b085984836684b1be
#
_entry.id   ba2d5b182fbdbc6b085984836684b1be
#
_cell.length_a   1.000
_cell.length_b   1.000
_cell.length_c   1.000
_cell.angle_alpha   90.00
_cell.angle_beta   90.00
_cell.angle_gamma   90.00
#
_symmetry.space_group_name_H-M   'P 1'
#
loop_
_entity.id
_entity.type
_entity.pdbx_description
1 polymer ?
#
loop_
_entity_poly.entity_id
_entity_poly.type
_entity_poly.pdbx_seq_one_letter_code
_entity_poly.pdbx_strand_id
1 'polypeptide(L)'
;MPGRPFGCFAQKAPVPFSLGDDRLHELSLAQAVWRQVGGEMEKHAGACLVALEVTVGRFSGADPEAFEFALRLLAEDSPWPDAEVRLRTEPVRLLCRTCARRYETETLDLACPGCGGYDVEVTGGRDLRLESLEIQEDDGETHSA
;
A
#
# COMPACT_ATOMS: atom_id res chain seq x y z
N MET A 1 -18.41 -20.01 12.04
CA MET A 1 -18.14 -19.90 11.63
C MET A 1 -18.07 -19.50 11.06
N PRO A 2 -18.08 -19.41 11.04
CA PRO A 2 -17.93 -19.08 10.58
C PRO A 2 -17.90 -18.73 9.49
N GLY A 3 -18.18 -18.61 9.01
CA GLY A 3 -18.36 -18.37 7.89
C GLY A 3 -17.46 -17.80 7.11
N ARG A 4 -16.56 -17.78 7.26
CA ARG A 4 -15.74 -17.31 6.62
C ARG A 4 -15.47 -17.87 5.43
N PRO A 5 -15.54 -18.90 5.25
CA PRO A 5 -15.15 -19.53 4.12
C PRO A 5 -15.79 -19.00 2.93
N PHE A 6 -16.95 -18.70 2.98
CA PHE A 6 -17.54 -18.35 1.87
C PHE A 6 -17.00 -17.15 1.42
N GLY A 7 -16.83 -16.21 2.13
CA GLY A 7 -16.35 -15.03 1.68
C GLY A 7 -15.07 -15.10 1.09
N CYS A 8 -14.37 -16.06 1.41
CA CYS A 8 -13.10 -16.16 0.96
C CYS A 8 -12.98 -16.38 -0.46
N PHE A 9 -13.87 -16.89 -1.13
CA PHE A 9 -13.60 -17.13 -2.44
C PHE A 9 -14.35 -16.49 -3.36
N ALA A 10 -14.60 -15.64 -3.31
CA ALA A 10 -15.32 -15.14 -4.16
C ALA A 10 -14.80 -14.59 -5.22
N GLN A 11 -14.28 -14.03 -5.48
CA GLN A 11 -13.85 -13.62 -6.50
C GLN A 11 -13.92 -12.48 -6.91
N LYS A 12 -13.88 -11.73 -7.10
CA LYS A 12 -13.97 -10.85 -7.51
C LYS A 12 -13.55 -9.91 -7.99
N ALA A 13 -13.50 -9.28 -8.20
CA ALA A 13 -13.20 -8.55 -8.97
C ALA A 13 -13.18 -7.25 -8.80
N PRO A 14 -12.51 -6.58 -9.07
CA PRO A 14 -12.35 -5.36 -8.81
C PRO A 14 -13.09 -4.47 -9.53
N VAL A 15 -13.05 -3.36 -9.32
CA VAL A 15 -13.70 -2.54 -9.90
C VAL A 15 -13.02 -1.71 -10.70
N PRO A 16 -13.27 -1.51 -11.73
CA PRO A 16 -12.63 -0.76 -12.58
C PRO A 16 -13.04 0.58 -12.40
N PHE A 17 -12.35 1.54 -12.52
CA PHE A 17 -12.73 2.69 -12.27
C PHE A 17 -11.84 3.67 -12.74
N SER A 18 -12.09 4.61 -13.39
CA SER A 18 -11.21 5.47 -13.83
C SER A 18 -11.45 6.76 -13.30
N LEU A 19 -10.53 7.44 -12.82
CA LEU A 19 -10.76 8.61 -12.25
C LEU A 19 -9.97 9.60 -12.81
N GLY A 20 -10.25 10.69 -13.05
CA GLY A 20 -9.41 11.62 -13.52
C GLY A 20 -9.33 12.79 -12.64
N ASP A 21 -9.78 12.70 -11.48
CA ASP A 21 -9.83 13.81 -10.60
C ASP A 21 -8.74 13.72 -9.61
N ASP A 22 -7.93 14.74 -9.42
CA ASP A 22 -6.90 14.70 -8.46
C ASP A 22 -7.38 14.50 -7.08
N ARG A 23 -8.56 14.91 -6.77
CA ARG A 23 -9.04 14.73 -5.43
C ARG A 23 -9.27 13.29 -5.11
N LEU A 24 -9.36 12.44 -6.11
CA LEU A 24 -9.57 11.04 -5.87
C LEU A 24 -8.32 10.24 -6.13
N HIS A 25 -7.17 10.92 -6.07
CA HIS A 25 -5.92 10.26 -6.36
C HIS A 25 -5.67 9.10 -5.40
N GLU A 26 -5.92 9.30 -4.11
CA GLU A 26 -5.66 8.23 -3.15
C GLU A 26 -6.60 7.05 -3.38
N LEU A 27 -7.83 7.32 -3.79
CA LEU A 27 -8.74 6.23 -4.06
C LEU A 27 -8.29 5.45 -5.28
N SER A 28 -7.81 6.14 -6.29
CA SER A 28 -7.32 5.50 -7.48
C SER A 28 -6.11 4.62 -7.17
N LEU A 29 -5.22 5.12 -6.31
CA LEU A 29 -4.07 4.34 -5.91
C LEU A 29 -4.50 3.13 -5.09
N ALA A 30 -5.47 3.31 -4.22
CA ALA A 30 -5.96 2.19 -3.41
C ALA A 30 -6.59 1.13 -4.31
N GLN A 31 -7.26 1.55 -5.35
CA GLN A 31 -7.83 0.59 -6.28
C GLN A 31 -6.75 -0.19 -7.00
N ALA A 32 -5.65 0.48 -7.34
CA ALA A 32 -4.55 -0.21 -8.00
C ALA A 32 -3.93 -1.25 -7.06
N VAL A 33 -3.83 -0.92 -5.77
CA VAL A 33 -3.31 -1.87 -4.81
C VAL A 33 -4.24 -3.05 -4.69
N TRP A 34 -5.55 -2.80 -4.60
CA TRP A 34 -6.50 -3.91 -4.47
C TRP A 34 -6.54 -4.77 -5.71
N ARG A 35 -6.29 -4.21 -6.89
CA ARG A 35 -6.20 -5.03 -8.08
C ARG A 35 -4.98 -5.94 -8.01
N GLN A 36 -3.89 -5.43 -7.46
CA GLN A 36 -2.70 -6.22 -7.31
C GLN A 36 -2.93 -7.31 -6.28
N VAL A 37 -3.64 -7.01 -5.20
CA VAL A 37 -3.99 -7.99 -4.21
C VAL A 37 -4.84 -9.09 -4.85
N GLY A 38 -5.81 -8.71 -5.65
CA GLY A 38 -6.67 -9.69 -6.31
C GLY A 38 -5.87 -10.61 -7.21
N GLY A 39 -4.92 -10.05 -7.94
CA GLY A 39 -4.09 -10.88 -8.80
C GLY A 39 -3.26 -11.87 -8.02
N GLU A 40 -2.75 -11.44 -6.86
CA GLU A 40 -1.97 -12.37 -6.06
C GLU A 40 -2.86 -13.43 -5.43
N MET A 41 -4.05 -13.04 -4.98
CA MET A 41 -4.94 -14.00 -4.35
C MET A 41 -5.44 -15.06 -5.34
N GLU A 42 -5.44 -14.73 -6.62
CA GLU A 42 -5.83 -15.73 -7.60
C GLU A 42 -4.86 -16.90 -7.62
N LYS A 43 -3.63 -16.66 -7.22
CA LYS A 43 -2.65 -17.72 -7.18
C LYS A 43 -2.84 -18.61 -5.97
N HIS A 44 -3.71 -18.22 -5.05
CA HIS A 44 -3.95 -18.97 -3.84
C HIS A 44 -5.43 -19.22 -3.72
N ALA A 45 -5.97 -19.91 -4.69
CA ALA A 45 -7.41 -20.14 -4.75
C ALA A 45 -7.89 -20.76 -3.46
N GLY A 46 -8.95 -20.28 -2.95
CA GLY A 46 -9.51 -20.81 -1.71
C GLY A 46 -8.94 -20.25 -0.44
N ALA A 47 -7.94 -19.38 -0.56
CA ALA A 47 -7.35 -18.81 0.64
C ALA A 47 -8.05 -17.52 1.01
N CYS A 48 -7.92 -17.14 2.26
CA CYS A 48 -8.46 -15.89 2.75
C CYS A 48 -7.35 -14.89 2.97
N LEU A 49 -7.62 -13.66 2.66
CA LEU A 49 -6.66 -12.61 2.95
C LEU A 49 -6.86 -12.14 4.37
N VAL A 50 -5.85 -12.23 5.18
CA VAL A 50 -5.90 -11.83 6.57
C VAL A 50 -5.44 -10.39 6.74
N ALA A 51 -4.39 -10.01 6.04
CA ALA A 51 -3.85 -8.67 6.17
C ALA A 51 -3.02 -8.32 4.96
N LEU A 52 -2.91 -7.05 4.71
CA LEU A 52 -1.99 -6.57 3.68
C LEU A 52 -1.16 -5.45 4.27
N GLU A 53 0.07 -5.38 3.84
CA GLU A 53 0.97 -4.36 4.33
C GLU A 53 1.40 -3.50 3.16
N VAL A 54 1.23 -2.20 3.28
CA VAL A 54 1.52 -1.28 2.21
C VAL A 54 2.45 -0.20 2.73
N THR A 55 3.42 0.17 1.94
CA THR A 55 4.33 1.24 2.31
C THR A 55 4.07 2.43 1.41
N VAL A 56 3.97 3.60 2.03
CA VAL A 56 3.74 4.83 1.32
C VAL A 56 4.91 5.74 1.57
N GLY A 57 5.62 6.13 0.52
CA GLY A 57 6.71 7.07 0.68
C GLY A 57 6.18 8.46 0.94
N ARG A 58 6.88 9.19 1.77
CA ARG A 58 6.44 10.54 2.08
C ARG A 58 6.43 11.45 0.87
N PHE A 59 7.24 11.13 -0.13
CA PHE A 59 7.30 11.94 -1.31
C PHE A 59 6.57 11.26 -2.47
N SER A 60 5.65 10.37 -2.17
CA SER A 60 4.92 9.66 -3.21
C SER A 60 3.78 10.48 -3.79
N GLY A 61 3.43 11.54 -3.11
CA GLY A 61 2.29 12.34 -3.53
C GLY A 61 0.98 11.91 -2.93
N ALA A 62 0.97 10.82 -2.18
CA ALA A 62 -0.26 10.34 -1.57
C ALA A 62 -0.30 10.76 -0.11
N ASP A 63 -1.46 11.16 0.34
CA ASP A 63 -1.67 11.46 1.75
C ASP A 63 -1.89 10.13 2.46
N PRO A 64 -1.03 9.75 3.40
CA PRO A 64 -1.14 8.44 4.01
C PRO A 64 -2.48 8.17 4.68
N GLU A 65 -3.05 9.17 5.35
CA GLU A 65 -4.32 8.95 6.02
C GLU A 65 -5.44 8.74 5.03
N ALA A 66 -5.49 9.54 3.99
CA ALA A 66 -6.53 9.40 2.98
C ALA A 66 -6.36 8.08 2.25
N PHE A 67 -5.12 7.68 2.01
CA PHE A 67 -4.86 6.43 1.32
C PHE A 67 -5.27 5.24 2.17
N GLU A 68 -4.96 5.30 3.47
CA GLU A 68 -5.34 4.22 4.35
C GLU A 68 -6.86 4.10 4.42
N PHE A 69 -7.53 5.23 4.52
CA PHE A 69 -8.98 5.22 4.56
C PHE A 69 -9.54 4.60 3.29
N ALA A 70 -8.99 4.97 2.15
CA ALA A 70 -9.46 4.41 0.88
C ALA A 70 -9.23 2.91 0.81
N LEU A 71 -8.07 2.45 1.32
CA LEU A 71 -7.79 1.02 1.33
C LEU A 71 -8.80 0.28 2.19
N ARG A 72 -9.15 0.83 3.36
CA ARG A 72 -10.09 0.17 4.22
C ARG A 72 -11.48 0.19 3.62
N LEU A 73 -11.82 1.28 2.97
CA LEU A 73 -13.13 1.37 2.35
C LEU A 73 -13.27 0.34 1.25
N LEU A 74 -12.24 0.16 0.46
CA LEU A 74 -12.31 -0.82 -0.61
C LEU A 74 -12.29 -2.24 -0.09
N ALA A 75 -11.68 -2.44 1.07
CA ALA A 75 -11.69 -3.77 1.66
C ALA A 75 -13.11 -4.22 1.95
N GLU A 76 -13.96 -3.30 2.35
CA GLU A 76 -15.33 -3.66 2.68
C GLU A 76 -16.09 -4.16 1.47
N ASP A 77 -15.70 -3.71 0.28
CA ASP A 77 -16.37 -4.18 -0.91
C ASP A 77 -15.62 -5.36 -1.54
N SER A 78 -14.56 -5.80 -0.95
CA SER A 78 -13.77 -6.86 -1.53
C SER A 78 -14.27 -8.20 -1.00
N PRO A 79 -13.78 -9.30 -1.52
CA PRO A 79 -14.12 -10.58 -0.96
C PRO A 79 -13.57 -10.80 0.45
N TRP A 80 -12.70 -9.91 0.92
CA TRP A 80 -12.10 -10.07 2.24
C TRP A 80 -12.31 -8.83 3.10
N PRO A 81 -13.56 -8.56 3.48
CA PRO A 81 -13.85 -7.32 4.20
C PRO A 81 -13.21 -7.23 5.58
N ASP A 82 -12.79 -8.37 6.11
CA ASP A 82 -12.17 -8.34 7.42
C ASP A 82 -10.65 -8.25 7.35
N ALA A 83 -10.10 -8.13 6.18
CA ALA A 83 -8.64 -8.06 6.05
C ALA A 83 -8.13 -6.81 6.73
N GLU A 84 -7.03 -6.95 7.42
CA GLU A 84 -6.45 -5.83 8.11
C GLU A 84 -5.54 -5.08 7.17
N VAL A 85 -5.64 -3.75 7.16
CA VAL A 85 -4.78 -2.94 6.32
C VAL A 85 -3.71 -2.34 7.23
N ARG A 86 -2.45 -2.65 6.96
CA ARG A 86 -1.33 -2.12 7.73
C ARG A 86 -0.55 -1.21 6.83
N LEU A 87 -0.47 0.04 7.22
CA LEU A 87 0.19 1.01 6.39
C LEU A 87 1.39 1.56 7.09
N ARG A 88 2.50 1.67 6.38
CA ARG A 88 3.68 2.20 6.93
C ARG A 88 4.12 3.32 6.09
N THR A 89 4.72 4.34 6.59
CA THR A 89 5.27 5.43 5.81
C THR A 89 6.77 5.32 5.76
N GLU A 90 7.33 5.78 4.68
CA GLU A 90 8.76 5.72 4.49
C GLU A 90 9.29 7.12 4.31
N PRO A 91 10.35 7.49 5.00
CA PRO A 91 10.84 8.85 4.89
C PRO A 91 11.44 9.15 3.52
N VAL A 92 11.61 10.42 3.22
CA VAL A 92 12.24 10.83 1.98
C VAL A 92 13.73 10.69 2.19
N ARG A 93 14.41 10.01 1.27
CA ARG A 93 15.86 9.89 1.33
C ARG A 93 16.43 10.77 0.26
N LEU A 94 17.49 11.46 0.61
CA LEU A 94 18.03 12.47 -0.27
C LEU A 94 19.55 12.41 -0.33
N LEU A 95 20.06 12.92 -1.42
CA LEU A 95 21.50 13.08 -1.59
C LEU A 95 21.72 14.53 -2.00
N CYS A 96 22.52 15.26 -1.24
CA CYS A 96 22.82 16.62 -1.59
C CYS A 96 23.93 16.61 -2.65
N ARG A 97 23.68 17.25 -3.78
CA ARG A 97 24.68 17.26 -4.83
C ARG A 97 25.79 18.21 -4.56
N THR A 98 25.58 19.17 -3.66
CA THR A 98 26.60 20.13 -3.36
C THR A 98 27.62 19.58 -2.37
N CYS A 99 27.19 18.98 -1.31
CA CYS A 99 28.12 18.50 -0.29
C CYS A 99 28.15 16.98 -0.17
N ALA A 100 27.37 16.29 -0.98
CA ALA A 100 27.37 14.84 -1.05
C ALA A 100 26.84 14.16 0.21
N ARG A 101 26.15 14.91 1.07
CA ARG A 101 25.59 14.30 2.27
C ARG A 101 24.33 13.54 1.92
N ARG A 102 24.14 12.39 2.54
CA ARG A 102 22.91 11.62 2.40
C ARG A 102 22.13 11.81 3.69
N TYR A 103 20.83 12.01 3.57
CA TYR A 103 20.03 12.26 4.74
C TYR A 103 18.58 11.88 4.48
N GLU A 104 17.79 11.85 5.52
CA GLU A 104 16.38 11.50 5.44
C GLU A 104 15.56 12.57 6.10
N THR A 105 14.35 12.74 5.65
CA THR A 105 13.46 13.69 6.28
C THR A 105 12.05 13.13 6.24
N GLU A 106 11.28 13.46 7.27
CA GLU A 106 9.89 13.06 7.32
C GLU A 106 8.98 14.13 6.76
N THR A 107 9.53 15.26 6.39
CA THR A 107 8.72 16.35 5.91
C THR A 107 9.08 16.64 4.48
N LEU A 108 8.41 17.60 3.89
CA LEU A 108 8.74 17.99 2.54
C LEU A 108 9.72 19.15 2.49
N ASP A 109 10.34 19.46 3.59
CA ASP A 109 11.39 20.45 3.60
C ASP A 109 12.66 19.70 3.26
N LEU A 110 13.13 19.85 2.07
CA LEU A 110 14.22 19.05 1.56
C LEU A 110 15.59 19.71 1.68
N ALA A 111 15.69 20.78 2.43
CA ALA A 111 16.97 21.47 2.57
C ALA A 111 18.02 20.55 3.19
N CYS A 112 19.22 20.62 2.68
CA CYS A 112 20.30 19.80 3.21
C CYS A 112 20.67 20.29 4.60
N PRO A 113 20.68 19.43 5.60
CA PRO A 113 21.03 19.87 6.94
C PRO A 113 22.50 20.24 7.07
N GLY A 114 23.32 19.85 6.13
CA GLY A 114 24.72 20.17 6.21
C GLY A 114 25.05 21.51 5.60
N CYS A 115 24.59 21.78 4.40
CA CYS A 115 24.94 23.03 3.75
C CYS A 115 23.75 23.94 3.53
N GLY A 116 22.55 23.51 3.86
CA GLY A 116 21.38 24.36 3.72
C GLY A 116 20.88 24.50 2.30
N GLY A 117 21.49 23.83 1.37
CA GLY A 117 21.09 24.00 -0.02
C GLY A 117 19.94 23.13 -0.41
N TYR A 118 19.41 23.39 -1.60
CA TYR A 118 18.29 22.62 -2.09
C TYR A 118 18.62 21.87 -3.36
N ASP A 119 19.87 21.80 -3.75
CA ASP A 119 20.24 21.04 -4.93
C ASP A 119 20.37 19.59 -4.52
N VAL A 120 19.25 18.92 -4.38
CA VAL A 120 19.24 17.59 -3.83
C VAL A 120 18.56 16.63 -4.78
N GLU A 121 18.90 15.38 -4.63
CA GLU A 121 18.29 14.32 -5.42
C GLU A 121 17.53 13.41 -4.48
N VAL A 122 16.28 13.10 -4.82
CA VAL A 122 15.48 12.22 -4.00
C VAL A 122 15.83 10.81 -4.41
N THR A 123 16.38 10.04 -3.48
CA THR A 123 16.83 8.69 -3.78
C THR A 123 15.90 7.64 -3.17
N GLY A 124 14.92 8.02 -2.39
CA GLY A 124 13.96 7.07 -1.85
C GLY A 124 12.79 7.80 -1.24
N GLY A 125 11.76 7.07 -0.91
CA GLY A 125 10.58 7.67 -0.30
C GLY A 125 9.58 8.16 -1.33
N ARG A 126 9.72 7.75 -2.57
CA ARG A 126 8.78 8.16 -3.61
C ARG A 126 7.79 7.08 -3.95
N ASP A 127 8.00 5.89 -3.49
CA ASP A 127 7.22 4.76 -3.94
C ASP A 127 6.03 4.49 -3.08
N LEU A 128 5.07 3.81 -3.66
CA LEU A 128 3.95 3.32 -2.92
C LEU A 128 3.88 1.87 -3.34
N ARG A 129 4.03 0.97 -2.39
CA ARG A 129 4.16 -0.45 -2.73
C ARG A 129 3.34 -1.34 -1.83
N LEU A 130 2.84 -2.40 -2.41
CA LEU A 130 2.26 -3.48 -1.63
C LEU A 130 3.43 -4.34 -1.20
N GLU A 131 3.70 -4.35 0.10
CA GLU A 131 4.85 -5.09 0.60
C GLU A 131 4.59 -6.56 0.79
N SER A 132 3.48 -6.90 1.35
CA SER A 132 3.21 -8.30 1.62
C SER A 132 1.74 -8.53 1.87
N LEU A 133 1.36 -9.76 1.73
CA LEU A 133 0.02 -10.21 2.06
C LEU A 133 0.15 -11.33 3.07
N GLU A 134 -0.73 -11.32 4.04
CA GLU A 134 -0.81 -12.42 4.98
C GLU A 134 -2.06 -13.19 4.60
N ILE A 135 -1.93 -14.42 4.25
CA ILE A 135 -3.07 -15.19 3.79
C ILE A 135 -3.20 -16.46 4.61
N GLN A 136 -4.39 -16.99 4.65
CA GLN A 136 -4.63 -18.20 5.36
C GLN A 136 -5.27 -19.16 4.39
N GLU A 137 -4.66 -20.29 4.19
CA GLU A 137 -5.19 -21.28 3.29
C GLU A 137 -6.34 -21.96 3.97
N ASP A 138 -7.38 -22.21 3.19
CA ASP A 138 -8.50 -22.75 3.84
C ASP A 138 -8.70 -24.13 3.35
N ASP A 139 -7.82 -24.98 3.48
CA ASP A 139 -7.98 -26.32 3.06
C ASP A 139 -8.10 -27.19 4.20
N GLY A 140 -8.30 -26.73 5.27
CA GLY A 140 -8.43 -27.54 6.37
C GLY A 140 -7.20 -27.97 6.92
N GLU A 141 -6.18 -27.83 6.36
CA GLU A 141 -5.02 -28.29 6.80
C GLU A 141 -4.30 -27.30 7.27
N THR A 142 -3.87 -27.23 8.00
CA THR A 142 -3.26 -26.28 8.51
C THR A 142 -2.05 -26.17 8.13
N HIS A 143 -1.46 -25.84 7.82
CA HIS A 143 -0.31 -25.82 7.50
C HIS A 143 0.32 -24.86 7.74
N SER A 144 0.68 -24.67 8.26
CA SER A 144 1.30 -23.83 8.57
C SER A 144 2.20 -23.50 7.94
N ALA A 145 2.53 -23.40 7.68
CA ALA A 145 3.43 -23.12 7.05
C ALA A 145 3.89 -22.43 7.11
#